data_cd81601c531aafcdbe4725d2704937ad
#
_entry.id   cd81601c531aafcdbe4725d2704937ad
#
_cell.length_a   1.000
_cell.length_b   1.000
_cell.length_c   1.000
_cell.angle_alpha   90.00
_cell.angle_beta   90.00
_cell.angle_gamma   90.00
#
_symmetry.space_group_name_H-M   'P 1'
#
loop_
_entity.id
_entity.type
_entity.pdbx_description
1 polymer ?
#
loop_
_entity_poly.entity_id
_entity_poly.type
_entity_poly.pdbx_seq_one_letter_code
_entity_poly.pdbx_strand_id
1 'polypeptide(L)'
;MPTTETLERFIARVEQNAHAEACEEFYTVDSTMQENQSPPRVGRDAHVTNERKVFARARSVRSRCVRPVFVNGDHVVIRWVFDFEWLDGSRTHMEELAYQRWQGDRIAEETFFYDPAQRVPQRP
;
A
#
# COMPACT_ATOMS: atom_id res chain seq x y z
N MET A 1 9.58 16.21 -1.21
CA MET A 1 8.21 16.36 -1.74
C MET A 1 8.15 15.72 -3.10
N PRO A 2 7.23 14.79 -3.33
CA PRO A 2 7.13 14.18 -4.64
C PRO A 2 6.58 15.17 -5.66
N THR A 3 7.00 15.01 -6.92
CA THR A 3 6.35 15.72 -8.01
C THR A 3 4.96 15.10 -8.24
N THR A 4 4.06 15.89 -8.82
CA THR A 4 2.73 15.36 -9.19
C THR A 4 2.87 14.17 -10.12
N GLU A 5 3.80 14.23 -11.07
CA GLU A 5 4.06 13.14 -12.02
C GLU A 5 4.51 11.86 -11.30
N THR A 6 5.46 11.97 -10.37
CA THR A 6 5.93 10.80 -9.61
C THR A 6 4.81 10.21 -8.77
N LEU A 7 4.03 11.05 -8.09
CA LEU A 7 2.91 10.59 -7.27
C LEU A 7 1.86 9.85 -8.12
N GLU A 8 1.52 10.39 -9.29
CA GLU A 8 0.56 9.74 -10.18
C GLU A 8 1.10 8.41 -10.74
N ARG A 9 2.40 8.32 -11.03
CA ARG A 9 3.03 7.06 -11.45
C ARG A 9 2.98 6.01 -10.35
N PHE A 10 3.22 6.42 -9.10
CA PHE A 10 3.11 5.52 -7.95
C PHE A 10 1.68 4.99 -7.83
N ILE A 11 0.69 5.88 -7.87
CA ILE A 11 -0.72 5.48 -7.77
C ILE A 11 -1.08 4.52 -8.89
N ALA A 12 -0.67 4.81 -10.12
CA ALA A 12 -0.94 3.95 -11.27
C ALA A 12 -0.35 2.55 -11.10
N ARG A 13 0.88 2.45 -10.56
CA ARG A 13 1.52 1.16 -10.30
C ARG A 13 0.72 0.31 -9.33
N VAL A 14 0.27 0.93 -8.24
CA VAL A 14 -0.54 0.23 -7.24
C VAL A 14 -1.88 -0.19 -7.85
N GLU A 15 -2.51 0.69 -8.63
CA GLU A 15 -3.79 0.37 -9.29
C GLU A 15 -3.66 -0.74 -10.34
N GLN A 16 -2.46 -0.95 -10.88
CA GLN A 16 -2.15 -2.07 -11.77
C GLN A 16 -1.92 -3.38 -11.00
N ASN A 17 -2.07 -3.36 -9.68
CA ASN A 17 -1.79 -4.49 -8.78
C ASN A 17 -0.31 -4.87 -8.74
N ALA A 18 0.58 -3.96 -9.14
CA ALA A 18 2.03 -4.15 -9.11
C ALA A 18 2.59 -3.63 -7.79
N HIS A 19 2.08 -4.15 -6.65
CA HIS A 19 2.43 -3.64 -5.32
C HIS A 19 3.90 -3.88 -4.97
N ALA A 20 4.43 -5.06 -5.30
CA ALA A 20 5.85 -5.35 -5.05
C ALA A 20 6.76 -4.44 -5.87
N GLU A 21 6.44 -4.25 -7.14
CA GLU A 21 7.19 -3.37 -8.04
C GLU A 21 7.09 -1.91 -7.59
N ALA A 22 5.93 -1.49 -7.07
CA ALA A 22 5.77 -0.15 -6.51
C ALA A 22 6.71 0.05 -5.31
N CYS A 23 6.87 -0.97 -4.46
CA CYS A 23 7.82 -0.91 -3.35
C CYS A 23 9.26 -0.78 -3.86
N GLU A 24 9.63 -1.51 -4.90
CA GLU A 24 10.98 -1.42 -5.48
C GLU A 24 11.27 -0.04 -6.06
N GLU A 25 10.31 0.55 -6.77
CA GLU A 25 10.49 1.83 -7.47
C GLU A 25 10.39 3.05 -6.56
N PHE A 26 9.49 3.05 -5.60
CA PHE A 26 9.06 4.28 -4.93
C PHE A 26 9.37 4.34 -3.43
N TYR A 27 10.07 3.38 -2.86
CA TYR A 27 10.41 3.40 -1.44
C TYR A 27 11.91 3.50 -1.24
N THR A 28 12.33 4.16 -0.15
CA THR A 28 13.75 4.21 0.20
C THR A 28 14.19 2.85 0.74
N VAL A 29 15.51 2.57 0.67
CA VAL A 29 16.08 1.31 1.13
C VAL A 29 15.75 1.01 2.59
N ASP A 30 15.76 2.05 3.42
CA ASP A 30 15.50 1.96 4.86
C ASP A 30 14.08 2.37 5.25
N SER A 31 13.16 2.40 4.29
CA SER A 31 11.78 2.81 4.52
C SER A 31 11.07 1.93 5.54
N THR A 32 10.03 2.50 6.16
CA THR A 32 9.18 1.77 7.10
C THR A 32 7.74 1.74 6.64
N MET A 33 7.08 0.62 6.89
CA MET A 33 5.63 0.46 6.74
C MET A 33 5.06 0.03 8.08
N GLN A 34 4.02 0.71 8.53
CA GLN A 34 3.38 0.42 9.81
C GLN A 34 1.88 0.21 9.61
N GLU A 35 1.36 -0.86 10.22
CA GLU A 35 -0.07 -1.15 10.25
C GLU A 35 -0.66 -0.61 11.55
N ASN A 36 -1.43 0.47 11.48
CA ASN A 36 -1.98 1.14 12.66
C ASN A 36 -0.86 1.44 13.68
N GLN A 37 -0.97 0.97 14.92
CA GLN A 37 0.02 1.16 15.97
C GLN A 37 0.92 -0.06 16.19
N SER A 38 0.90 -1.03 15.28
CA SER A 38 1.80 -2.19 15.35
C SER A 38 3.24 -1.78 15.09
N PRO A 39 4.24 -2.59 15.52
CA PRO A 39 5.63 -2.28 15.21
C PRO A 39 5.85 -2.18 13.69
N PRO A 40 6.61 -1.19 13.22
CA PRO A 40 6.82 -1.02 11.78
C PRO A 40 7.70 -2.13 11.21
N ARG A 41 7.38 -2.52 9.97
CA ARG A 41 8.27 -3.33 9.15
C ARG A 41 9.32 -2.42 8.54
N VAL A 42 10.59 -2.79 8.65
CA VAL A 42 11.72 -1.96 8.21
C VAL A 42 12.40 -2.58 7.00
N GLY A 43 12.63 -1.74 6.00
CA GLY A 43 13.42 -2.10 4.83
C GLY A 43 12.59 -2.38 3.59
N ARG A 44 13.04 -1.81 2.47
CA ARG A 44 12.36 -1.99 1.18
C ARG A 44 12.25 -3.45 0.77
N ASP A 45 13.30 -4.25 0.99
CA ASP A 45 13.28 -5.66 0.62
C ASP A 45 12.25 -6.44 1.42
N ALA A 46 12.05 -6.07 2.69
CA ALA A 46 11.02 -6.68 3.54
C ALA A 46 9.62 -6.36 3.02
N HIS A 47 9.40 -5.13 2.54
CA HIS A 47 8.11 -4.74 1.94
C HIS A 47 7.83 -5.55 0.67
N VAL A 48 8.82 -5.66 -0.20
CA VAL A 48 8.71 -6.44 -1.45
C VAL A 48 8.37 -7.89 -1.15
N THR A 49 9.09 -8.50 -0.22
CA THR A 49 8.86 -9.90 0.18
C THR A 49 7.45 -10.08 0.74
N ASN A 50 7.00 -9.16 1.59
CA ASN A 50 5.66 -9.21 2.15
C ASN A 50 4.58 -9.13 1.07
N GLU A 51 4.73 -8.21 0.12
CA GLU A 51 3.75 -8.06 -0.96
C GLU A 51 3.69 -9.31 -1.85
N ARG A 52 4.83 -9.90 -2.15
CA ARG A 52 4.88 -11.14 -2.92
C ARG A 52 4.18 -12.30 -2.22
N LYS A 53 4.33 -12.39 -0.89
CA LYS A 53 3.64 -13.42 -0.10
C LYS A 53 2.13 -13.23 -0.13
N VAL A 54 1.66 -11.99 0.00
CA VAL A 54 0.23 -11.68 -0.06
C VAL A 54 -0.33 -12.07 -1.44
N PHE A 55 0.32 -11.64 -2.50
CA PHE A 55 -0.15 -11.90 -3.87
C PHE A 55 -0.09 -13.36 -4.24
N ALA A 56 0.85 -14.13 -3.68
CA ALA A 56 0.92 -15.58 -3.91
C ALA A 56 -0.29 -16.33 -3.38
N ARG A 57 -1.00 -15.78 -2.39
CA ARG A 57 -2.22 -16.36 -1.82
C ARG A 57 -3.49 -15.85 -2.49
N ALA A 58 -3.39 -14.86 -3.36
CA ALA A 58 -4.54 -14.23 -3.99
C ALA A 58 -4.82 -14.83 -5.35
N ARG A 59 -6.09 -15.13 -5.62
CA ARG A 59 -6.58 -15.48 -6.94
C ARG A 59 -6.75 -14.24 -7.79
N SER A 60 -7.27 -13.16 -7.19
CA SER A 60 -7.42 -11.87 -7.84
C SER A 60 -7.30 -10.75 -6.84
N VAL A 61 -6.87 -9.59 -7.31
CA VAL A 61 -6.74 -8.37 -6.52
C VAL A 61 -7.27 -7.21 -7.37
N ARG A 62 -8.02 -6.32 -6.74
CA ARG A 62 -8.41 -5.04 -7.33
C ARG A 62 -7.93 -3.94 -6.41
N SER A 63 -7.23 -2.97 -6.97
CA SER A 63 -6.68 -1.84 -6.22
C SER A 63 -7.21 -0.54 -6.80
N ARG A 64 -7.74 0.33 -5.95
CA ARG A 64 -8.32 1.60 -6.38
C ARG A 64 -7.95 2.72 -5.41
N CYS A 65 -7.44 3.81 -5.96
CA CYS A 65 -7.23 5.05 -5.24
C CYS A 65 -8.55 5.84 -5.25
N VAL A 66 -9.05 6.20 -4.08
CA VAL A 66 -10.23 7.06 -3.97
C VAL A 66 -9.75 8.49 -3.78
N ARG A 67 -10.01 9.32 -4.79
CA ARG A 67 -9.59 10.72 -4.77
C ARG A 67 -10.55 11.58 -3.98
N PRO A 68 -10.13 12.76 -3.46
CA PRO A 68 -8.86 13.40 -3.76
C PRO A 68 -7.69 12.84 -2.95
N VAL A 69 -6.48 13.03 -3.46
CA VAL A 69 -5.23 12.76 -2.74
C VAL A 69 -4.79 14.05 -2.06
N PHE A 70 -4.38 13.95 -0.80
CA PHE A 70 -3.98 15.12 -0.02
C PHE A 70 -2.47 15.20 0.07
N VAL A 71 -1.92 16.33 -0.32
CA VAL A 71 -0.48 16.59 -0.30
C VAL A 71 -0.19 17.86 0.48
N ASN A 72 0.70 17.75 1.45
CA ASN A 72 1.21 18.92 2.17
C ASN A 72 2.73 18.74 2.33
N GLY A 73 3.50 19.39 1.43
CA GLY A 73 4.94 19.24 1.43
C GLY A 73 5.35 17.79 1.18
N ASP A 74 6.12 17.24 2.10
CA ASP A 74 6.58 15.85 2.02
C ASP A 74 5.55 14.83 2.46
N HIS A 75 4.40 15.28 2.95
CA HIS A 75 3.37 14.40 3.48
C HIS A 75 2.24 14.21 2.48
N VAL A 76 1.87 12.96 2.27
CA VAL A 76 0.80 12.57 1.33
C VAL A 76 -0.15 11.63 2.03
N VAL A 77 -1.46 11.84 1.85
CA VAL A 77 -2.49 10.92 2.32
C VAL A 77 -3.30 10.42 1.14
N ILE A 78 -3.35 9.09 1.00
CA ILE A 78 -4.10 8.43 -0.07
C ILE A 78 -5.13 7.49 0.56
N ARG A 79 -6.36 7.56 0.08
CA ARG A 79 -7.39 6.59 0.45
C ARG A 79 -7.37 5.46 -0.59
N TRP A 80 -7.16 4.24 -0.09
CA TRP A 80 -7.12 3.03 -0.91
C TRP A 80 -8.32 2.14 -0.62
N VAL A 81 -8.81 1.49 -1.66
CA VAL A 81 -9.75 0.38 -1.55
C VAL A 81 -9.14 -0.81 -2.27
N PHE A 82 -8.99 -1.92 -1.55
CA PHE A 82 -8.45 -3.17 -2.09
C PHE A 82 -9.46 -4.28 -1.90
N ASP A 83 -9.69 -5.04 -2.96
CA ASP A 83 -10.52 -6.25 -2.92
C ASP A 83 -9.65 -7.44 -3.28
N PHE A 84 -9.60 -8.42 -2.37
CA PHE A 84 -8.85 -9.66 -2.57
C PHE A 84 -9.82 -10.83 -2.65
N GLU A 85 -9.62 -11.68 -3.62
CA GLU A 85 -10.18 -13.03 -3.64
C GLU A 85 -9.02 -13.98 -3.40
N TRP A 86 -9.09 -14.76 -2.32
CA TRP A 86 -8.01 -15.66 -1.95
C TRP A 86 -8.16 -17.01 -2.67
N LEU A 87 -7.08 -17.81 -2.69
CA LEU A 87 -7.09 -19.10 -3.35
C LEU A 87 -8.11 -20.08 -2.77
N ASP A 88 -8.46 -19.93 -1.48
CA ASP A 88 -9.47 -20.76 -0.82
C ASP A 88 -10.91 -20.28 -1.07
N GLY A 89 -11.10 -19.25 -1.89
CA GLY A 89 -12.41 -18.70 -2.22
C GLY A 89 -12.93 -17.65 -1.24
N SER A 90 -12.26 -17.42 -0.11
CA SER A 90 -12.61 -16.33 0.80
C SER A 90 -12.25 -14.99 0.21
N ARG A 91 -12.80 -13.90 0.77
CA ARG A 91 -12.60 -12.54 0.26
C ARG A 91 -12.27 -11.58 1.38
N THR A 92 -11.46 -10.58 1.06
CA THR A 92 -11.13 -9.47 1.96
C THR A 92 -11.38 -8.17 1.22
N HIS A 93 -12.13 -7.27 1.85
CA HIS A 93 -12.36 -5.91 1.37
C HIS A 93 -11.69 -4.96 2.35
N MET A 94 -10.72 -4.18 1.88
CA MET A 94 -9.95 -3.24 2.70
C MET A 94 -10.21 -1.82 2.25
N GLU A 95 -10.55 -0.96 3.20
CA GLU A 95 -10.50 0.50 3.01
C GLU A 95 -9.49 1.04 4.01
N GLU A 96 -8.49 1.78 3.52
CA GLU A 96 -7.44 2.29 4.39
C GLU A 96 -6.96 3.66 3.94
N LEU A 97 -6.38 4.40 4.89
CA LEU A 97 -5.65 5.62 4.60
C LEU A 97 -4.17 5.32 4.71
N ALA A 98 -3.41 5.63 3.66
CA ALA A 98 -1.97 5.57 3.68
C ALA A 98 -1.44 6.96 3.98
N TYR A 99 -0.77 7.10 5.11
CA TYR A 99 -0.12 8.35 5.51
C TYR A 99 1.37 8.21 5.22
N GLN A 100 1.87 9.00 4.28
CA GLN A 100 3.23 8.85 3.75
C GLN A 100 4.07 10.09 4.02
N ARG A 101 5.33 9.85 4.35
CA ARG A 101 6.36 10.90 4.29
C ARG A 101 7.32 10.54 3.17
N TRP A 102 7.44 11.44 2.21
CA TRP A 102 8.32 11.28 1.05
C TRP A 102 9.67 11.95 1.29
N GLN A 103 10.69 11.38 0.72
CA GLN A 103 12.03 11.94 0.67
C GLN A 103 12.39 12.07 -0.81
N GLY A 104 12.16 13.27 -1.38
CA GLY A 104 12.20 13.45 -2.82
C GLY A 104 11.13 12.61 -3.50
N ASP A 105 11.54 11.77 -4.43
CA ASP A 105 10.62 10.93 -5.22
C ASP A 105 10.47 9.52 -4.63
N ARG A 106 10.80 9.31 -3.35
CA ARG A 106 10.67 8.02 -2.67
C ARG A 106 10.01 8.17 -1.32
N ILE A 107 9.25 7.17 -0.94
CA ILE A 107 8.57 7.10 0.36
C ILE A 107 9.56 6.58 1.40
N ALA A 108 9.73 7.35 2.48
CA ALA A 108 10.61 6.98 3.60
C ALA A 108 9.84 6.33 4.74
N GLU A 109 8.59 6.78 4.98
CA GLU A 109 7.74 6.22 6.03
C GLU A 109 6.31 6.16 5.52
N GLU A 110 5.62 5.06 5.84
CA GLU A 110 4.21 4.92 5.52
C GLU A 110 3.48 4.22 6.66
N THR A 111 2.36 4.80 7.07
CA THR A 111 1.47 4.18 8.05
C THR A 111 0.11 3.99 7.41
N PHE A 112 -0.42 2.77 7.53
CA PHE A 112 -1.76 2.45 7.08
C PHE A 112 -2.71 2.47 8.26
N PHE A 113 -3.77 3.26 8.15
CA PHE A 113 -4.81 3.36 9.18
C PHE A 113 -6.08 2.70 8.66
N TYR A 114 -6.54 1.68 9.34
CA TYR A 114 -7.74 0.94 8.95
C TYR A 114 -8.28 0.14 10.14
N ASP A 115 -9.51 -0.34 10.02
CA ASP A 115 -10.09 -1.24 11.02
C ASP A 115 -9.50 -2.65 10.82
N PRO A 116 -8.76 -3.18 11.81
CA PRO A 116 -8.13 -4.50 11.69
C PRO A 116 -9.14 -5.63 11.42
N ALA A 117 -10.40 -5.45 11.78
CA ALA A 117 -11.44 -6.46 11.51
C ALA A 117 -11.60 -6.73 10.01
N GLN A 118 -11.28 -5.77 9.15
CA GLN A 118 -11.35 -5.95 7.70
C GLN A 118 -10.39 -7.03 7.19
N ARG A 119 -9.31 -7.33 7.93
CA ARG A 119 -8.32 -8.32 7.50
C ARG A 119 -8.81 -9.76 7.63
N VAL A 120 -9.87 -9.97 8.41
CA VAL A 120 -10.45 -11.32 8.55
C VAL A 120 -11.22 -11.66 7.28
N PRO A 121 -10.79 -12.69 6.52
CA PRO A 121 -11.46 -13.04 5.27
C PRO A 121 -12.90 -13.50 5.52
N GLN A 122 -13.78 -13.10 4.62
CA GLN A 122 -15.19 -13.50 4.67
C GLN A 122 -15.41 -14.67 3.73
N ARG A 123 -16.09 -15.70 4.22
CA ARG A 123 -16.49 -16.84 3.38
C ARG A 123 -17.66 -16.44 2.49
N PRO A 124 -17.74 -16.98 1.28
CA PRO A 124 -18.86 -16.70 0.39
C PRO A 124 -20.18 -17.23 0.95
#